data_3051cd71bcd89d6a177dbd1492a9f43f
#
_entry.id   3051cd71bcd89d6a177dbd1492a9f43f
#
_cell.length_a   1.000
_cell.length_b   1.000
_cell.length_c   1.000
_cell.angle_alpha   90.00
_cell.angle_beta   90.00
_cell.angle_gamma   90.00
#
_symmetry.space_group_name_H-M   'P 1'
#
loop_
_entity.id
_entity.type
_entity.pdbx_description
1 polymer ?
#
loop_
_entity_poly.entity_id
_entity_poly.type
_entity_poly.pdbx_seq_one_letter_code
_entity_poly.pdbx_strand_id
1 'polypeptide(L)'
;MNTLLDCFCGMGGVSDGFALEGFDVTGIDIVDAQVKLDYKHKFIQADMLMLKGEDFRGYDVIWGSPPCTDFSTASCPNKTRKGRKAPDPERGLELIRAFRKFVDDANPKFWLMENVPRTTKFYTMEKPILSFWIGKYAKRVLWGNVAFPLISEFRFSQVLEKDYQKFKWRKQSALKAKIPLACSRAFARACKQALEVK
;
A
#
# COMPACT_ATOMS: atom_id res chain seq x y z
N MET A 1 -22.58 1.13 -4.46
CA MET A 1 -21.56 1.32 -3.40
C MET A 1 -20.21 1.12 -4.06
N ASN A 2 -19.28 2.07 -3.92
CA ASN A 2 -17.96 1.95 -4.54
C ASN A 2 -17.14 0.84 -3.86
N THR A 3 -16.26 0.19 -4.61
CA THR A 3 -15.50 -0.98 -4.17
C THR A 3 -14.00 -0.72 -4.17
N LEU A 4 -13.29 -1.24 -3.16
CA LEU A 4 -11.82 -1.23 -3.07
C LEU A 4 -11.29 -2.65 -2.97
N LEU A 5 -10.27 -2.96 -3.77
CA LEU A 5 -9.37 -4.09 -3.55
C LEU A 5 -8.03 -3.57 -3.03
N ASP A 6 -7.66 -3.95 -1.80
CA ASP A 6 -6.41 -3.54 -1.14
C ASP A 6 -5.40 -4.70 -1.19
N CYS A 7 -4.52 -4.68 -2.18
CA CYS A 7 -3.48 -5.68 -2.39
C CYS A 7 -2.27 -5.39 -1.49
N PHE A 8 -1.73 -6.45 -0.85
CA PHE A 8 -0.72 -6.36 0.21
C PHE A 8 -1.26 -5.60 1.43
N CYS A 9 -2.49 -5.89 1.83
CA CYS A 9 -3.28 -5.10 2.77
C CYS A 9 -2.70 -5.03 4.19
N GLY A 10 -1.89 -5.99 4.60
CA GLY A 10 -1.22 -6.00 5.90
C GLY A 10 -2.18 -5.76 7.06
N MET A 11 -1.96 -4.69 7.83
CA MET A 11 -2.82 -4.29 8.96
C MET A 11 -4.01 -3.39 8.53
N GLY A 12 -4.35 -3.30 7.27
CA GLY A 12 -5.52 -2.58 6.78
C GLY A 12 -5.45 -1.05 6.87
N GLY A 13 -4.25 -0.46 6.79
CA GLY A 13 -4.13 1.00 6.88
C GLY A 13 -4.88 1.74 5.79
N VAL A 14 -4.84 1.24 4.57
CA VAL A 14 -5.61 1.76 3.43
C VAL A 14 -7.07 1.36 3.57
N SER A 15 -7.33 0.09 3.82
CA SER A 15 -8.67 -0.48 3.99
C SER A 15 -9.52 0.29 5.00
N ASP A 16 -8.97 0.62 6.19
CA ASP A 16 -9.68 1.36 7.23
C ASP A 16 -10.16 2.74 6.74
N GLY A 17 -9.31 3.46 6.01
CA GLY A 17 -9.66 4.79 5.51
C GLY A 17 -10.71 4.77 4.41
N PHE A 18 -10.61 3.82 3.50
CA PHE A 18 -11.60 3.65 2.43
C PHE A 18 -12.95 3.19 2.98
N ALA A 19 -12.97 2.24 3.93
CA ALA A 19 -14.20 1.80 4.58
C ALA A 19 -14.94 2.94 5.28
N LEU A 20 -14.21 3.83 5.98
CA LEU A 20 -14.80 5.01 6.62
C LEU A 20 -15.38 6.04 5.62
N GLU A 21 -14.92 6.05 4.40
CA GLU A 21 -15.48 6.91 3.32
C GLU A 21 -16.56 6.16 2.50
N GLY A 22 -16.98 4.96 2.95
CA GLY A 22 -18.14 4.24 2.42
C GLY A 22 -17.84 3.28 1.27
N PHE A 23 -16.58 2.85 1.11
CA PHE A 23 -16.23 1.79 0.17
C PHE A 23 -16.51 0.39 0.77
N ASP A 24 -16.93 -0.55 -0.06
CA ASP A 24 -16.90 -1.97 0.25
C ASP A 24 -15.47 -2.48 -0.01
N VAL A 25 -14.78 -2.94 1.04
CA VAL A 25 -13.35 -3.20 1.02
C VAL A 25 -13.06 -4.69 1.11
N THR A 26 -12.21 -5.17 0.21
CA THR A 26 -11.61 -6.50 0.25
C THR A 26 -10.08 -6.38 0.27
N GLY A 27 -9.42 -7.02 1.21
CA GLY A 27 -7.96 -7.08 1.30
C GLY A 27 -7.41 -8.39 0.74
N ILE A 28 -6.22 -8.32 0.16
CA ILE A 28 -5.42 -9.49 -0.25
C ILE A 28 -4.05 -9.40 0.41
N ASP A 29 -3.60 -10.49 0.99
CA ASP A 29 -2.22 -10.64 1.49
C ASP A 29 -1.81 -12.12 1.47
N ILE A 30 -0.51 -12.40 1.31
CA ILE A 30 0.03 -13.76 1.40
C ILE A 30 0.01 -14.26 2.86
N VAL A 31 0.10 -13.33 3.81
CA VAL A 31 -0.03 -13.62 5.24
C VAL A 31 -1.50 -13.61 5.60
N ASP A 32 -1.96 -14.59 6.39
CA ASP A 32 -3.29 -14.53 6.99
C ASP A 32 -3.39 -13.29 7.90
N ALA A 33 -3.87 -12.20 7.31
CA ALA A 33 -3.90 -10.89 7.94
C ALA A 33 -4.98 -10.81 9.03
N GLN A 34 -6.08 -11.55 8.91
CA GLN A 34 -7.13 -11.58 9.93
C GLN A 34 -6.61 -12.19 11.24
N VAL A 35 -5.94 -13.33 11.15
CA VAL A 35 -5.41 -14.02 12.34
C VAL A 35 -4.14 -13.36 12.88
N LYS A 36 -3.21 -12.97 11.99
CA LYS A 36 -1.87 -12.52 12.43
C LYS A 36 -1.77 -11.03 12.66
N LEU A 37 -2.59 -10.22 11.97
CA LEU A 37 -2.47 -8.77 11.92
C LEU A 37 -3.75 -8.03 12.34
N ASP A 38 -4.80 -8.75 12.76
CA ASP A 38 -6.07 -8.17 13.20
C ASP A 38 -6.80 -7.35 12.11
N TYR A 39 -6.74 -7.82 10.87
CA TYR A 39 -7.42 -7.22 9.74
C TYR A 39 -8.94 -7.36 9.87
N LYS A 40 -9.71 -6.30 9.64
CA LYS A 40 -11.13 -6.21 10.01
C LYS A 40 -12.11 -6.26 8.84
N HIS A 41 -11.64 -6.27 7.60
CA HIS A 41 -12.48 -6.24 6.40
C HIS A 41 -12.56 -7.61 5.74
N LYS A 42 -13.29 -7.73 4.62
CA LYS A 42 -13.26 -8.94 3.78
C LYS A 42 -11.82 -9.25 3.37
N PHE A 43 -11.44 -10.52 3.39
CA PHE A 43 -10.06 -10.91 3.21
C PHE A 43 -9.92 -12.16 2.33
N ILE A 44 -8.93 -12.12 1.45
CA ILE A 44 -8.51 -13.24 0.61
C ILE A 44 -7.03 -13.50 0.90
N GLN A 45 -6.70 -14.67 1.43
CA GLN A 45 -5.31 -15.08 1.57
C GLN A 45 -4.80 -15.62 0.24
N ALA A 46 -3.89 -14.89 -0.40
CA ALA A 46 -3.33 -15.30 -1.69
C ALA A 46 -1.95 -14.68 -1.94
N ASP A 47 -1.15 -15.35 -2.79
CA ASP A 47 0.09 -14.80 -3.32
C ASP A 47 -0.22 -14.00 -4.59
N MET A 48 0.18 -12.73 -4.63
CA MET A 48 0.00 -11.84 -5.79
C MET A 48 0.58 -12.42 -7.08
N LEU A 49 1.66 -13.18 -7.00
CA LEU A 49 2.28 -13.82 -8.16
C LEU A 49 1.40 -14.89 -8.83
N MET A 50 0.43 -15.42 -8.10
CA MET A 50 -0.46 -16.49 -8.56
C MET A 50 -1.85 -16.00 -8.96
N LEU A 51 -2.16 -14.70 -8.75
CA LEU A 51 -3.47 -14.13 -9.04
C LEU A 51 -3.59 -13.70 -10.51
N LYS A 52 -4.78 -13.87 -11.05
CA LYS A 52 -5.17 -13.35 -12.36
C LYS A 52 -6.06 -12.15 -12.18
N GLY A 53 -5.71 -11.01 -12.80
CA GLY A 53 -6.47 -9.78 -12.66
C GLY A 53 -7.88 -9.89 -13.19
N GLU A 54 -8.10 -10.73 -14.22
CA GLU A 54 -9.42 -10.96 -14.82
C GLU A 54 -10.47 -11.46 -13.80
N ASP A 55 -10.05 -12.21 -12.79
CA ASP A 55 -10.92 -12.75 -11.73
C ASP A 55 -11.39 -11.63 -10.77
N PHE A 56 -10.76 -10.45 -10.84
CA PHE A 56 -11.02 -9.28 -9.99
C PHE A 56 -11.59 -8.09 -10.76
N ARG A 57 -12.14 -8.30 -11.93
CA ARG A 57 -12.88 -7.27 -12.67
C ARG A 57 -14.09 -6.80 -11.88
N GLY A 58 -14.40 -5.51 -11.98
CA GLY A 58 -15.55 -4.90 -11.31
C GLY A 58 -15.23 -4.15 -10.03
N TYR A 59 -14.00 -4.21 -9.53
CA TYR A 59 -13.55 -3.26 -8.50
C TYR A 59 -13.38 -1.87 -9.11
N ASP A 60 -13.91 -0.83 -8.40
CA ASP A 60 -13.76 0.56 -8.84
C ASP A 60 -12.35 1.07 -8.61
N VAL A 61 -11.74 0.69 -7.48
CA VAL A 61 -10.38 1.07 -7.09
C VAL A 61 -9.56 -0.17 -6.72
N ILE A 62 -8.34 -0.25 -7.23
CA ILE A 62 -7.33 -1.22 -6.79
C ILE A 62 -6.15 -0.46 -6.19
N TRP A 63 -5.83 -0.76 -4.94
CA TRP A 63 -4.65 -0.26 -4.24
C TRP A 63 -3.62 -1.38 -4.09
N GLY A 64 -2.33 -1.05 -4.19
CA GLY A 64 -1.25 -1.98 -3.89
C GLY A 64 -0.14 -1.30 -3.09
N SER A 65 0.31 -1.98 -2.02
CA SER A 65 1.49 -1.58 -1.25
C SER A 65 2.53 -2.70 -1.25
N PRO A 66 3.19 -2.99 -2.40
CA PRO A 66 4.18 -4.07 -2.49
C PRO A 66 5.28 -3.91 -1.45
N PRO A 67 5.82 -5.00 -0.89
CA PRO A 67 6.85 -4.95 0.14
C PRO A 67 8.04 -4.06 -0.25
N CYS A 68 8.31 -3.04 0.56
CA CYS A 68 9.39 -2.07 0.31
C CYS A 68 10.76 -2.52 0.83
N THR A 69 10.87 -3.68 1.47
CA THR A 69 12.09 -4.16 2.12
C THR A 69 13.26 -4.30 1.15
N ASP A 70 12.98 -4.66 -0.09
CA ASP A 70 13.98 -4.88 -1.13
C ASP A 70 14.50 -3.57 -1.77
N PHE A 71 13.82 -2.46 -1.52
CA PHE A 71 14.27 -1.13 -1.93
C PHE A 71 14.82 -0.30 -0.77
N SER A 72 14.56 -0.69 0.48
CA SER A 72 14.89 0.10 1.66
C SER A 72 16.32 -0.13 2.15
N THR A 73 17.09 0.93 2.33
CA THR A 73 18.40 0.88 3.02
C THR A 73 18.28 0.52 4.50
N ALA A 74 17.10 0.71 5.10
CA ALA A 74 16.84 0.27 6.49
C ALA A 74 16.92 -1.25 6.65
N SER A 75 16.85 -2.01 5.56
CA SER A 75 16.99 -3.47 5.53
C SER A 75 18.44 -3.92 5.32
N CYS A 76 19.39 -3.01 5.01
CA CYS A 76 20.78 -3.38 4.81
C CYS A 76 21.38 -4.02 6.07
N PRO A 77 22.12 -5.13 5.93
CA PRO A 77 22.86 -5.71 7.04
C PRO A 77 23.88 -4.70 7.57
N ASN A 78 23.92 -4.51 8.86
CA ASN A 78 24.98 -3.79 9.56
C ASN A 78 25.39 -4.60 10.80
N LYS A 79 26.43 -4.16 11.53
CA LYS A 79 26.96 -4.86 12.72
C LYS A 79 25.89 -5.18 13.77
N THR A 80 24.79 -4.40 13.83
CA THR A 80 23.68 -4.56 14.79
C THR A 80 22.51 -5.38 14.23
N ARG A 81 22.51 -5.72 12.94
CA ARG A 81 21.39 -6.38 12.25
C ARG A 81 21.82 -7.70 11.59
N LYS A 82 22.61 -8.49 12.28
CA LYS A 82 23.05 -9.82 11.84
C LYS A 82 21.83 -10.68 11.45
N GLY A 83 21.91 -11.41 10.34
CA GLY A 83 20.87 -12.35 9.87
C GLY A 83 19.79 -11.74 8.97
N ARG A 84 19.79 -10.45 8.66
CA ARG A 84 18.88 -9.89 7.64
C ARG A 84 19.47 -10.10 6.24
N LYS A 85 18.62 -10.51 5.30
CA LYS A 85 18.96 -10.56 3.89
C LYS A 85 19.24 -9.14 3.37
N ALA A 86 20.20 -8.99 2.49
CA ALA A 86 20.43 -7.75 1.75
C ALA A 86 19.18 -7.41 0.91
N PRO A 87 18.89 -6.11 0.66
CA PRO A 87 17.88 -5.71 -0.29
C PRO A 87 18.17 -6.30 -1.67
N ASP A 88 17.13 -6.81 -2.32
CA ASP A 88 17.19 -7.35 -3.68
C ASP A 88 16.14 -6.60 -4.54
N PRO A 89 16.57 -5.53 -5.23
CA PRO A 89 15.63 -4.72 -6.04
C PRO A 89 14.94 -5.51 -7.16
N GLU A 90 15.59 -6.54 -7.75
CA GLU A 90 14.96 -7.35 -8.80
C GLU A 90 13.79 -8.17 -8.25
N ARG A 91 13.95 -8.79 -7.07
CA ARG A 91 12.84 -9.46 -6.38
C ARG A 91 11.72 -8.48 -6.02
N GLY A 92 12.07 -7.28 -5.58
CA GLY A 92 11.07 -6.24 -5.31
C GLY A 92 10.32 -5.81 -6.56
N LEU A 93 11.02 -5.71 -7.70
CA LEU A 93 10.42 -5.37 -8.99
C LEU A 93 9.52 -6.48 -9.53
N GLU A 94 9.79 -7.74 -9.25
CA GLU A 94 8.92 -8.85 -9.63
C GLU A 94 7.50 -8.67 -9.10
N LEU A 95 7.37 -8.35 -7.81
CA LEU A 95 6.06 -8.08 -7.18
C LEU A 95 5.39 -6.82 -7.74
N ILE A 96 6.17 -5.76 -8.03
CA ILE A 96 5.62 -4.55 -8.65
C ILE A 96 5.09 -4.84 -10.06
N ARG A 97 5.85 -5.58 -10.88
CA ARG A 97 5.43 -5.96 -12.24
C ARG A 97 4.19 -6.86 -12.21
N ALA A 98 4.16 -7.82 -11.28
CA ALA A 98 2.99 -8.70 -11.09
C ALA A 98 1.74 -7.87 -10.70
N PHE A 99 1.86 -6.94 -9.75
CA PHE A 99 0.78 -6.05 -9.39
C PHE A 99 0.32 -5.19 -10.56
N ARG A 100 1.24 -4.61 -11.34
CA ARG A 100 0.88 -3.80 -12.51
C ARG A 100 0.15 -4.61 -13.57
N LYS A 101 0.65 -5.82 -13.89
CA LYS A 101 -0.05 -6.72 -14.79
C LYS A 101 -1.44 -7.07 -14.29
N PHE A 102 -1.55 -7.41 -12.99
CA PHE A 102 -2.82 -7.69 -12.34
C PHE A 102 -3.82 -6.53 -12.49
N VAL A 103 -3.37 -5.29 -12.27
CA VAL A 103 -4.20 -4.09 -12.45
C VAL A 103 -4.64 -3.92 -13.90
N ASP A 104 -3.74 -4.11 -14.86
CA ASP A 104 -4.06 -4.00 -16.27
C ASP A 104 -5.12 -5.04 -16.72
N ASP A 105 -5.01 -6.28 -16.24
CA ASP A 105 -5.95 -7.36 -16.51
C ASP A 105 -7.31 -7.16 -15.81
N ALA A 106 -7.30 -6.62 -14.58
CA ALA A 106 -8.51 -6.31 -13.80
C ALA A 106 -9.26 -5.09 -14.33
N ASN A 107 -8.55 -4.15 -14.94
CA ASN A 107 -9.06 -2.93 -15.55
C ASN A 107 -9.99 -2.11 -14.63
N PRO A 108 -9.54 -1.69 -13.42
CA PRO A 108 -10.33 -0.85 -12.53
C PRO A 108 -10.45 0.58 -13.07
N LYS A 109 -11.42 1.36 -12.59
CA LYS A 109 -11.51 2.79 -12.91
C LYS A 109 -10.30 3.56 -12.41
N PHE A 110 -9.85 3.24 -11.19
CA PHE A 110 -8.66 3.84 -10.60
C PHE A 110 -7.75 2.77 -9.99
N TRP A 111 -6.46 3.02 -10.08
CA TRP A 111 -5.47 2.22 -9.38
C TRP A 111 -4.43 3.14 -8.74
N LEU A 112 -3.86 2.65 -7.64
CA LEU A 112 -2.84 3.34 -6.85
C LEU A 112 -1.81 2.32 -6.36
N MET A 113 -0.53 2.69 -6.43
CA MET A 113 0.56 1.88 -5.89
C MET A 113 1.47 2.73 -5.02
N GLU A 114 1.67 2.32 -3.77
CA GLU A 114 2.52 3.00 -2.80
C GLU A 114 3.84 2.27 -2.62
N ASN A 115 4.93 3.02 -2.49
CA ASN A 115 6.21 2.46 -2.04
C ASN A 115 7.14 3.56 -1.46
N VAL A 116 8.36 3.17 -1.07
CA VAL A 116 9.39 4.11 -0.59
C VAL A 116 10.02 4.88 -1.75
N PRO A 117 10.56 6.10 -1.53
CA PRO A 117 11.15 6.92 -2.61
C PRO A 117 12.27 6.23 -3.39
N ARG A 118 13.05 5.36 -2.75
CA ARG A 118 14.15 4.66 -3.42
C ARG A 118 13.68 3.73 -4.54
N THR A 119 12.43 3.27 -4.50
CA THR A 119 11.83 2.45 -5.56
C THR A 119 11.88 3.15 -6.92
N THR A 120 11.79 4.49 -6.96
CA THR A 120 11.86 5.26 -8.22
C THR A 120 13.19 5.11 -8.98
N LYS A 121 14.24 4.64 -8.32
CA LYS A 121 15.54 4.37 -8.96
C LYS A 121 15.53 3.08 -9.78
N PHE A 122 14.62 2.17 -9.48
CA PHE A 122 14.54 0.84 -10.06
C PHE A 122 13.29 0.68 -10.93
N TYR A 123 12.15 1.17 -10.46
CA TYR A 123 10.90 1.18 -11.21
C TYR A 123 10.79 2.50 -11.99
N THR A 124 11.14 2.46 -13.27
CA THR A 124 11.23 3.61 -14.16
C THR A 124 10.18 3.61 -15.28
N MET A 125 9.33 2.57 -15.33
CA MET A 125 8.30 2.44 -16.36
C MET A 125 7.24 3.54 -16.30
N GLU A 126 6.96 4.03 -15.09
CA GLU A 126 5.98 5.08 -14.84
C GLU A 126 6.54 6.11 -13.86
N LYS A 127 6.13 7.36 -14.03
CA LYS A 127 6.48 8.42 -13.06
C LYS A 127 5.49 8.40 -11.89
N PRO A 128 5.96 8.61 -10.65
CA PRO A 128 5.04 8.77 -9.53
C PRO A 128 4.20 10.04 -9.72
N ILE A 129 2.92 9.94 -9.35
CA ILE A 129 1.96 11.05 -9.43
C ILE A 129 2.03 11.96 -8.20
N LEU A 130 2.51 11.42 -7.07
CA LEU A 130 2.55 12.13 -5.79
C LEU A 130 3.68 11.61 -4.92
N SER A 131 4.25 12.50 -4.09
CA SER A 131 5.02 12.08 -2.92
C SER A 131 4.46 12.73 -1.66
N PHE A 132 4.46 11.99 -0.54
CA PHE A 132 3.88 12.45 0.71
C PHE A 132 4.69 11.98 1.92
N TRP A 133 4.49 12.61 3.06
CA TRP A 133 5.18 12.29 4.30
C TRP A 133 4.25 11.59 5.29
N ILE A 134 4.74 10.51 5.87
CA ILE A 134 4.12 9.84 7.01
C ILE A 134 4.96 10.19 8.24
N GLY A 135 4.44 11.09 9.08
CA GLY A 135 5.20 11.62 10.20
C GLY A 135 6.43 12.43 9.74
N LYS A 136 7.45 12.50 10.61
CA LYS A 136 8.62 13.37 10.40
C LYS A 136 9.63 12.80 9.40
N TYR A 137 9.73 11.46 9.29
CA TYR A 137 10.89 10.82 8.64
C TYR A 137 10.54 9.83 7.53
N ALA A 138 9.28 9.50 7.34
CA ALA A 138 8.89 8.46 6.40
C ALA A 138 8.22 9.06 5.15
N LYS A 139 9.01 9.33 4.11
CA LYS A 139 8.50 9.74 2.80
C LYS A 139 7.99 8.52 2.04
N ARG A 140 6.90 8.69 1.31
CA ARG A 140 6.31 7.72 0.39
C ARG A 140 6.12 8.33 -0.98
N VAL A 141 6.03 7.48 -1.98
CA VAL A 141 5.69 7.84 -3.36
C VAL A 141 4.50 7.02 -3.80
N LEU A 142 3.67 7.60 -4.64
CA LEU A 142 2.46 7.01 -5.16
C LEU A 142 2.48 7.07 -6.69
N TRP A 143 2.18 5.96 -7.32
CA TRP A 143 1.86 5.83 -8.74
C TRP A 143 0.36 5.58 -8.89
N GLY A 144 -0.21 5.91 -10.03
CA GLY A 144 -1.62 5.66 -10.29
C GLY A 144 -2.17 6.53 -11.39
N ASN A 145 -3.47 6.41 -11.60
CA ASN A 145 -4.22 7.18 -12.60
C ASN A 145 -5.27 8.12 -11.98
N VAL A 146 -5.23 8.36 -10.66
CA VAL A 146 -6.11 9.32 -9.99
C VAL A 146 -5.49 10.71 -10.05
N ALA A 147 -6.25 11.69 -10.50
CA ALA A 147 -5.86 13.09 -10.39
C ALA A 147 -6.13 13.56 -8.95
N PHE A 148 -5.07 13.88 -8.22
CA PHE A 148 -5.21 14.54 -6.92
C PHE A 148 -5.25 16.06 -7.12
N PRO A 149 -6.08 16.80 -6.39
CA PRO A 149 -5.97 18.25 -6.35
C PRO A 149 -4.55 18.62 -5.90
N LEU A 150 -3.94 19.59 -6.57
CA LEU A 150 -2.59 20.08 -6.31
C LEU A 150 -2.46 20.59 -4.87
N ILE A 151 -2.15 19.70 -3.96
CA ILE A 151 -1.72 20.05 -2.61
C ILE A 151 -0.21 19.85 -2.59
N SER A 152 0.51 20.94 -2.48
CA SER A 152 1.96 21.02 -2.68
C SER A 152 2.79 20.17 -1.71
N GLU A 153 2.27 19.78 -0.55
CA GLU A 153 2.87 18.79 0.36
C GLU A 153 1.82 18.17 1.27
N PHE A 154 1.51 16.89 1.07
CA PHE A 154 0.76 16.12 2.07
C PHE A 154 1.69 15.71 3.22
N ARG A 155 1.46 16.28 4.39
CA ARG A 155 2.08 15.81 5.64
C ARG A 155 1.00 15.23 6.54
N PHE A 156 1.14 13.97 6.86
CA PHE A 156 0.22 13.28 7.76
C PHE A 156 0.94 12.99 9.09
N SER A 157 0.33 13.37 10.20
CA SER A 157 0.84 12.97 11.50
C SER A 157 0.63 11.48 11.72
N GLN A 158 1.69 10.78 12.05
CA GLN A 158 1.60 9.38 12.46
C GLN A 158 1.45 9.34 13.98
N VAL A 159 0.26 9.02 14.46
CA VAL A 159 0.01 8.76 15.89
C VAL A 159 0.46 7.33 16.18
N LEU A 160 1.75 7.13 16.48
CA LEU A 160 2.31 5.80 16.73
C LEU A 160 3.00 5.65 18.09
N GLU A 161 3.02 6.69 18.94
CA GLU A 161 4.05 6.69 19.99
C GLU A 161 3.74 5.90 21.26
N LYS A 162 2.48 5.64 21.65
CA LYS A 162 2.20 4.99 22.94
C LYS A 162 2.05 3.47 22.89
N ASP A 163 1.61 2.91 21.77
CA ASP A 163 1.35 1.47 21.66
C ASP A 163 2.46 0.67 21.00
N TYR A 164 3.41 1.36 20.37
CA TYR A 164 4.49 0.77 19.59
C TYR A 164 5.38 -0.21 20.39
N GLN A 165 5.70 0.12 21.62
CA GLN A 165 6.59 -0.69 22.45
C GLN A 165 5.95 -1.97 23.00
N LYS A 166 4.61 -2.06 23.00
CA LYS A 166 3.85 -3.22 23.51
C LYS A 166 3.79 -4.42 22.55
N PHE A 167 4.18 -4.25 21.28
CA PHE A 167 4.03 -5.30 20.28
C PHE A 167 5.34 -6.04 19.97
N LYS A 168 5.24 -7.37 19.70
CA LYS A 168 6.35 -8.16 19.16
C LYS A 168 6.86 -7.52 17.86
N TRP A 169 8.17 -7.60 17.58
CA TRP A 169 8.84 -6.87 16.50
C TRP A 169 8.19 -6.98 15.10
N ARG A 170 7.56 -8.13 14.75
CA ARG A 170 6.83 -8.29 13.48
C ARG A 170 5.61 -7.37 13.38
N LYS A 171 4.83 -7.26 14.46
CA LYS A 171 3.73 -6.28 14.54
C LYS A 171 4.25 -4.84 14.49
N GLN A 172 5.41 -4.56 15.06
CA GLN A 172 6.04 -3.24 14.99
C GLN A 172 6.43 -2.84 13.57
N SER A 173 6.94 -3.78 12.75
CA SER A 173 7.27 -3.52 11.35
C SER A 173 6.01 -3.26 10.51
N ALA A 174 4.95 -4.02 10.73
CA ALA A 174 3.65 -3.84 10.08
C ALA A 174 3.00 -2.51 10.48
N LEU A 175 3.06 -2.13 11.76
CA LEU A 175 2.59 -0.82 12.24
C LEU A 175 3.34 0.34 11.60
N LYS A 176 4.65 0.23 11.42
CA LYS A 176 5.46 1.25 10.73
C LYS A 176 5.13 1.37 9.25
N ALA A 177 4.73 0.28 8.63
CA ALA A 177 4.34 0.24 7.22
C ALA A 177 2.87 0.68 7.03
N LYS A 178 2.04 0.65 8.09
CA LYS A 178 0.63 1.00 8.01
C LYS A 178 0.46 2.45 7.56
N ILE A 179 -0.30 2.66 6.49
CA ILE A 179 -0.69 4.00 6.02
C ILE A 179 -1.59 4.65 7.09
N PRO A 180 -1.31 5.87 7.55
CA PRO A 180 -2.13 6.55 8.55
C PRO A 180 -3.56 6.77 8.08
N LEU A 181 -4.52 6.67 9.01
CA LEU A 181 -5.95 6.80 8.71
C LEU A 181 -6.30 8.12 8.01
N ALA A 182 -5.72 9.24 8.45
CA ALA A 182 -5.94 10.54 7.81
C ALA A 182 -5.48 10.55 6.33
N CYS A 183 -4.37 9.85 6.04
CA CYS A 183 -3.82 9.72 4.70
C CYS A 183 -4.74 8.86 3.81
N SER A 184 -5.09 7.65 4.27
CA SER A 184 -5.95 6.75 3.49
C SER A 184 -7.35 7.34 3.27
N ARG A 185 -7.92 8.07 4.23
CA ARG A 185 -9.18 8.80 4.06
C ARG A 185 -9.08 9.90 3.00
N ALA A 186 -7.98 10.65 2.95
CA ALA A 186 -7.77 11.67 1.92
C ALA A 186 -7.73 11.04 0.51
N PHE A 187 -7.05 9.92 0.37
CA PHE A 187 -7.03 9.18 -0.90
C PHE A 187 -8.40 8.60 -1.27
N ALA A 188 -9.12 8.04 -0.31
CA ALA A 188 -10.47 7.52 -0.52
C ALA A 188 -11.43 8.61 -1.01
N ARG A 189 -11.39 9.81 -0.40
CA ARG A 189 -12.19 10.97 -0.83
C ARG A 189 -11.87 11.41 -2.24
N ALA A 190 -10.57 11.48 -2.60
CA ALA A 190 -10.16 11.81 -3.95
C ALA A 190 -10.67 10.80 -4.98
N CYS A 191 -10.55 9.51 -4.70
CA CYS A 191 -11.10 8.46 -5.54
C CYS A 191 -12.63 8.57 -5.66
N LYS A 192 -13.33 8.80 -4.54
CA LYS A 192 -14.79 8.95 -4.51
C LYS A 192 -15.25 10.13 -5.37
N GLN A 193 -14.63 11.29 -5.20
CA GLN A 193 -14.92 12.46 -6.03
C GLN A 193 -14.70 12.19 -7.51
N ALA A 194 -13.58 11.53 -7.87
CA ALA A 194 -13.30 11.18 -9.25
C ALA A 194 -14.28 10.15 -9.83
N LEU A 195 -14.87 9.28 -9.02
CA LEU A 195 -15.91 8.33 -9.43
C LEU A 195 -17.29 9.01 -9.64
N GLU A 196 -17.54 10.14 -9.00
CA GLU A 196 -18.80 10.91 -9.09
C GLU A 196 -18.81 11.87 -10.30
N VAL A 197 -17.64 12.24 -10.81
CA VAL A 197 -17.52 13.07 -12.03
C VAL A 197 -17.76 12.16 -13.24
N LYS A 198 -18.98 12.23 -13.78
CA LYS A 198 -19.38 11.54 -15.02
C LYS A 198 -19.01 12.37 -16.24
#